data_d25021805e5ffee57685a29d5e397804
#
_entry.id   d25021805e5ffee57685a29d5e397804
#
_cell.length_a   1.000
_cell.length_b   1.000
_cell.length_c   1.000
_cell.angle_alpha   90.00
_cell.angle_beta   90.00
_cell.angle_gamma   90.00
#
_symmetry.space_group_name_H-M   'P 1'
#
loop_
_entity.id
_entity.type
_entity.pdbx_description
1 polymer ?
#
loop_
_entity_poly.entity_id
_entity_poly.type
_entity_poly.pdbx_seq_one_letter_code
_entity_poly.pdbx_strand_id
1 'polypeptide(L)'
;MKSLGMKSIYSFFVIGSMVLFCAGCGGGTNSADEAKDSNATKMDSTKMADSTAKAIPATVSKADQDFAVNTAIAGMTEIQAGQMAQQKGMSKDVKDYAAMMIKDHTAAADKLQAIATQKNITLPATLTPDAQKNLDDLQKEDGKKFDKDYISMMVSDHKKVISAFEDESKNGSDADIRGFADSTLHTLRVHLEKAEKCEKMEKKM
;
A
#
# COMPACT_ATOMS: atom_id res chain seq x y z
N MET A 1 -23.19 22.65 -48.80
CA MET A 1 -23.86 22.15 -47.58
C MET A 1 -22.89 22.34 -46.41
N LYS A 2 -23.29 23.20 -45.46
CA LYS A 2 -22.40 23.67 -44.34
C LYS A 2 -22.47 22.70 -43.18
N SER A 3 -21.30 22.18 -42.72
CA SER A 3 -21.18 21.41 -41.50
C SER A 3 -20.94 22.35 -40.30
N LEU A 4 -21.85 22.34 -39.30
CA LEU A 4 -21.74 23.07 -38.05
C LEU A 4 -20.81 22.34 -37.11
N GLY A 5 -19.72 22.97 -36.72
CA GLY A 5 -18.86 22.53 -35.64
C GLY A 5 -19.47 22.86 -34.27
N MET A 6 -19.63 21.83 -33.44
CA MET A 6 -20.12 21.93 -32.06
C MET A 6 -18.91 22.15 -31.14
N LYS A 7 -18.77 23.40 -30.64
CA LYS A 7 -17.76 23.75 -29.62
C LYS A 7 -18.30 23.37 -28.24
N SER A 8 -17.68 22.40 -27.61
CA SER A 8 -17.94 22.05 -26.23
C SER A 8 -17.22 23.04 -25.30
N ILE A 9 -18.00 23.76 -24.51
CA ILE A 9 -17.50 24.74 -23.52
C ILE A 9 -17.46 24.00 -22.17
N TYR A 10 -16.27 23.64 -21.71
CA TYR A 10 -16.08 23.20 -20.32
C TYR A 10 -15.98 24.42 -19.42
N SER A 11 -17.03 24.65 -18.64
CA SER A 11 -17.09 25.67 -17.59
C SER A 11 -16.36 25.16 -16.35
N PHE A 12 -15.21 25.75 -16.01
CA PHE A 12 -14.51 25.53 -14.75
C PHE A 12 -15.23 26.26 -13.62
N PHE A 13 -15.88 25.52 -12.74
CA PHE A 13 -16.36 26.06 -11.46
C PHE A 13 -15.23 25.93 -10.43
N VAL A 14 -14.55 27.04 -10.16
CA VAL A 14 -13.62 27.18 -9.04
C VAL A 14 -14.44 27.57 -7.80
N ILE A 15 -14.68 26.63 -6.91
CA ILE A 15 -15.20 26.94 -5.57
C ILE A 15 -13.99 27.06 -4.65
N GLY A 16 -13.67 28.31 -4.32
CA GLY A 16 -12.68 28.63 -3.31
C GLY A 16 -13.24 28.34 -1.92
N SER A 17 -12.74 27.30 -1.25
CA SER A 17 -12.91 27.10 0.18
C SER A 17 -11.67 27.59 0.89
N MET A 18 -11.80 28.71 1.57
CA MET A 18 -10.83 29.32 2.46
C MET A 18 -10.76 28.47 3.74
N VAL A 19 -9.74 27.62 3.86
CA VAL A 19 -9.46 26.86 5.08
C VAL A 19 -8.56 27.69 5.97
N LEU A 20 -9.07 28.05 7.14
CA LEU A 20 -8.37 28.74 8.22
C LEU A 20 -7.25 27.82 8.75
N PHE A 21 -5.99 28.18 8.56
CA PHE A 21 -4.85 27.51 9.14
C PHE A 21 -4.77 27.83 10.63
N CYS A 22 -5.14 26.89 11.50
CA CYS A 22 -4.67 26.88 12.87
C CYS A 22 -3.26 26.27 12.90
N ALA A 23 -2.26 27.12 13.14
CA ALA A 23 -0.91 26.69 13.44
C ALA A 23 -0.88 26.03 14.82
N GLY A 24 -0.95 24.69 14.87
CA GLY A 24 -0.65 23.88 16.05
C GLY A 24 0.73 23.25 15.86
N CYS A 25 1.73 23.67 16.63
CA CYS A 25 2.99 22.96 16.79
C CYS A 25 2.70 21.61 17.46
N GLY A 26 2.81 20.52 16.70
CA GLY A 26 2.75 19.14 17.21
C GLY A 26 3.74 18.30 16.42
N GLY A 27 4.62 17.58 17.13
CA GLY A 27 5.62 16.69 16.53
C GLY A 27 4.99 15.75 15.51
N GLY A 28 5.65 15.59 14.36
CA GLY A 28 5.12 14.87 13.22
C GLY A 28 4.97 13.36 13.50
N THR A 29 3.77 12.95 13.86
CA THR A 29 3.36 11.54 13.79
C THR A 29 3.21 11.18 12.31
N ASN A 30 3.70 9.99 11.91
CA ASN A 30 3.49 9.51 10.54
C ASN A 30 2.14 8.79 10.42
N SER A 31 1.64 8.66 9.20
CA SER A 31 0.32 8.06 8.92
C SER A 31 0.15 6.63 9.47
N ALA A 32 1.26 5.88 9.60
CA ALA A 32 1.22 4.54 10.17
C ALA A 32 1.00 4.57 11.69
N ASP A 33 1.63 5.52 12.37
CA ASP A 33 1.47 5.69 13.81
C ASP A 33 0.06 6.20 14.14
N GLU A 34 -0.47 7.14 13.34
CA GLU A 34 -1.85 7.62 13.46
C GLU A 34 -2.87 6.49 13.26
N ALA A 35 -2.66 5.62 12.27
CA ALA A 35 -3.52 4.46 12.04
C ALA A 35 -3.46 3.46 13.19
N LYS A 36 -2.26 3.18 13.72
CA LYS A 36 -2.06 2.28 14.86
C LYS A 36 -2.67 2.84 16.15
N ASP A 37 -2.53 4.14 16.38
CA ASP A 37 -3.09 4.81 17.55
C ASP A 37 -4.63 4.85 17.49
N SER A 38 -5.20 5.15 16.33
CA SER A 38 -6.64 5.07 16.09
C SER A 38 -7.20 3.66 16.35
N ASN A 39 -6.47 2.62 15.95
CA ASN A 39 -6.85 1.24 16.19
C ASN A 39 -6.74 0.86 17.67
N ALA A 40 -5.70 1.31 18.36
CA ALA A 40 -5.53 1.10 19.82
C ALA A 40 -6.68 1.74 20.61
N THR A 41 -7.07 2.96 20.27
CA THR A 41 -8.20 3.68 20.92
C THR A 41 -9.52 2.94 20.73
N LYS A 42 -9.76 2.35 19.56
CA LYS A 42 -10.96 1.54 19.31
C LYS A 42 -11.00 0.27 20.15
N MET A 43 -9.85 -0.37 20.37
CA MET A 43 -9.76 -1.54 21.26
C MET A 43 -10.08 -1.20 22.71
N ASP A 44 -9.59 -0.06 23.21
CA ASP A 44 -9.81 0.36 24.59
C ASP A 44 -11.28 0.74 24.85
N SER A 45 -11.89 1.43 23.89
CA SER A 45 -13.31 1.81 23.96
C SER A 45 -14.26 0.60 24.03
N THR A 46 -13.91 -0.54 23.44
CA THR A 46 -14.73 -1.76 23.48
C THR A 46 -14.61 -2.51 24.79
N LYS A 47 -13.54 -2.30 25.58
CA LYS A 47 -13.42 -2.90 26.93
C LYS A 47 -14.28 -2.22 27.99
N MET A 48 -14.78 -1.01 27.76
CA MET A 48 -15.59 -0.24 28.70
C MET A 48 -17.11 -0.40 28.52
N ALA A 49 -17.56 -1.12 27.48
CA ALA A 49 -18.99 -1.35 27.26
C ALA A 49 -19.47 -2.55 28.09
N ASP A 50 -20.04 -2.27 29.26
CA ASP A 50 -20.65 -3.24 30.16
C ASP A 50 -21.93 -3.87 29.56
N SER A 51 -21.93 -5.17 29.61
CA SER A 51 -23.05 -6.13 29.68
C SER A 51 -24.49 -5.69 29.32
N THR A 52 -24.79 -5.70 27.99
CA THR A 52 -26.07 -6.20 27.51
C THR A 52 -25.83 -6.98 26.22
N ALA A 53 -26.21 -8.26 26.21
CA ALA A 53 -25.82 -9.25 25.21
C ALA A 53 -26.34 -8.94 23.79
N LYS A 54 -25.56 -8.15 23.07
CA LYS A 54 -25.44 -8.20 21.60
C LYS A 54 -24.03 -8.65 21.34
N ALA A 55 -23.84 -9.71 20.54
CA ALA A 55 -22.50 -10.23 20.23
C ALA A 55 -21.60 -9.06 19.81
N ILE A 56 -20.68 -8.68 20.70
CA ILE A 56 -19.64 -7.69 20.40
C ILE A 56 -18.78 -8.37 19.33
N PRO A 57 -18.56 -7.78 18.13
CA PRO A 57 -17.61 -8.32 17.19
C PRO A 57 -16.29 -8.53 17.93
N ALA A 58 -15.73 -9.74 17.85
CA ALA A 58 -14.42 -10.01 18.45
C ALA A 58 -13.45 -8.92 17.98
N THR A 59 -12.87 -8.18 18.93
CA THR A 59 -11.91 -7.12 18.59
C THR A 59 -10.71 -7.76 17.91
N VAL A 60 -10.40 -7.28 16.72
CA VAL A 60 -9.20 -7.71 15.98
C VAL A 60 -7.97 -7.49 16.85
N SER A 61 -7.07 -8.46 16.92
CA SER A 61 -5.86 -8.34 17.73
C SER A 61 -4.98 -7.17 17.24
N LYS A 62 -4.18 -6.61 18.15
CA LYS A 62 -3.23 -5.57 17.75
C LYS A 62 -2.25 -6.07 16.69
N ALA A 63 -1.82 -7.32 16.75
CA ALA A 63 -0.91 -7.92 15.78
C ALA A 63 -1.52 -7.95 14.37
N ASP A 64 -2.77 -8.40 14.24
CA ASP A 64 -3.50 -8.43 12.97
C ASP A 64 -3.74 -7.01 12.41
N GLN A 65 -4.04 -6.03 13.31
CA GLN A 65 -4.18 -4.63 12.91
C GLN A 65 -2.85 -4.05 12.42
N ASP A 66 -1.75 -4.31 13.11
CA ASP A 66 -0.40 -3.87 12.71
C ASP A 66 0.02 -4.51 11.38
N PHE A 67 -0.31 -5.78 11.16
CA PHE A 67 -0.12 -6.44 9.87
C PHE A 67 -0.88 -5.73 8.76
N ALA A 68 -2.16 -5.43 8.97
CA ALA A 68 -2.98 -4.73 7.97
C ALA A 68 -2.43 -3.33 7.64
N VAL A 69 -2.02 -2.56 8.65
CA VAL A 69 -1.41 -1.22 8.49
C VAL A 69 -0.09 -1.31 7.71
N ASN A 70 0.80 -2.23 8.09
CA ASN A 70 2.10 -2.38 7.43
C ASN A 70 1.94 -2.87 5.97
N THR A 71 0.99 -3.77 5.74
CA THR A 71 0.66 -4.27 4.39
C THR A 71 0.12 -3.15 3.49
N ALA A 72 -0.72 -2.26 4.01
CA ALA A 72 -1.21 -1.11 3.26
C ALA A 72 -0.07 -0.16 2.86
N ILE A 73 0.88 0.12 3.77
CA ILE A 73 2.06 0.95 3.47
C ILE A 73 2.93 0.30 2.40
N ALA A 74 3.24 -1.00 2.54
CA ALA A 74 4.04 -1.73 1.57
C ALA A 74 3.39 -1.69 0.18
N GLY A 75 2.09 -2.00 0.09
CA GLY A 75 1.34 -1.98 -1.16
C GLY A 75 1.33 -0.60 -1.84
N MET A 76 1.10 0.47 -1.07
CA MET A 76 1.18 1.85 -1.59
C MET A 76 2.58 2.18 -2.12
N THR A 77 3.63 1.76 -1.41
CA THR A 77 5.03 1.98 -1.83
C THR A 77 5.32 1.27 -3.14
N GLU A 78 4.93 0.01 -3.26
CA GLU A 78 5.19 -0.82 -4.45
C GLU A 78 4.39 -0.35 -5.67
N ILE A 79 3.14 0.12 -5.49
CA ILE A 79 2.35 0.74 -6.56
C ILE A 79 3.04 2.00 -7.08
N GLN A 80 3.49 2.90 -6.20
CA GLN A 80 4.16 4.14 -6.60
C GLN A 80 5.52 3.85 -7.26
N ALA A 81 6.32 2.94 -6.71
CA ALA A 81 7.57 2.50 -7.34
C ALA A 81 7.33 1.90 -8.73
N GLY A 82 6.27 1.08 -8.88
CA GLY A 82 5.84 0.53 -10.16
C GLY A 82 5.44 1.60 -11.18
N GLN A 83 4.71 2.64 -10.75
CA GLN A 83 4.37 3.77 -11.61
C GLN A 83 5.61 4.54 -12.09
N MET A 84 6.60 4.74 -11.21
CA MET A 84 7.90 5.31 -11.59
C MET A 84 8.60 4.41 -12.63
N ALA A 85 8.58 3.09 -12.43
CA ALA A 85 9.22 2.14 -13.34
C ALA A 85 8.54 2.08 -14.71
N GLN A 86 7.23 2.30 -14.80
CA GLN A 86 6.54 2.47 -16.07
C GLN A 86 7.03 3.71 -16.86
N GLN A 87 7.37 4.78 -16.15
CA GLN A 87 7.79 6.04 -16.76
C GLN A 87 9.29 6.05 -17.06
N LYS A 88 10.14 5.65 -16.11
CA LYS A 88 11.61 5.81 -16.13
C LYS A 88 12.36 4.56 -16.54
N GLY A 89 11.77 3.37 -16.40
CA GLY A 89 12.42 2.11 -16.73
C GLY A 89 12.89 2.06 -18.20
N MET A 90 14.08 1.56 -18.43
CA MET A 90 14.64 1.35 -19.77
C MET A 90 14.30 -0.04 -20.32
N SER A 91 14.43 -1.05 -19.47
CA SER A 91 14.21 -2.44 -19.85
C SER A 91 12.72 -2.74 -20.01
N LYS A 92 12.40 -3.46 -21.10
CA LYS A 92 11.02 -3.94 -21.29
C LYS A 92 10.60 -4.89 -20.17
N ASP A 93 11.51 -5.73 -19.70
CA ASP A 93 11.22 -6.69 -18.64
C ASP A 93 10.89 -5.99 -17.32
N VAL A 94 11.59 -4.88 -17.02
CA VAL A 94 11.32 -4.02 -15.86
C VAL A 94 9.94 -3.38 -15.98
N LYS A 95 9.56 -2.85 -17.14
CA LYS A 95 8.25 -2.27 -17.37
C LYS A 95 7.12 -3.30 -17.28
N ASP A 96 7.31 -4.48 -17.87
CA ASP A 96 6.33 -5.56 -17.79
C ASP A 96 6.13 -6.03 -16.35
N TYR A 97 7.23 -6.16 -15.59
CA TYR A 97 7.19 -6.47 -14.16
C TYR A 97 6.43 -5.38 -13.38
N ALA A 98 6.74 -4.12 -13.62
CA ALA A 98 6.09 -2.99 -12.96
C ALA A 98 4.57 -2.92 -13.26
N ALA A 99 4.16 -3.22 -14.49
CA ALA A 99 2.73 -3.29 -14.84
C ALA A 99 2.00 -4.39 -14.06
N MET A 100 2.62 -5.55 -13.91
CA MET A 100 2.11 -6.64 -13.08
C MET A 100 2.00 -6.20 -11.61
N MET A 101 3.04 -5.58 -11.06
CA MET A 101 3.07 -5.08 -9.68
C MET A 101 1.93 -4.11 -9.41
N ILE A 102 1.75 -3.09 -10.25
CA ILE A 102 0.65 -2.12 -10.11
C ILE A 102 -0.70 -2.82 -10.09
N LYS A 103 -0.95 -3.71 -11.03
CA LYS A 103 -2.23 -4.42 -11.15
C LYS A 103 -2.53 -5.25 -9.91
N ASP A 104 -1.59 -6.09 -9.51
CA ASP A 104 -1.83 -7.11 -8.49
C ASP A 104 -1.85 -6.48 -7.09
N HIS A 105 -0.99 -5.47 -6.81
CA HIS A 105 -1.02 -4.74 -5.55
C HIS A 105 -2.23 -3.81 -5.41
N THR A 106 -2.74 -3.23 -6.50
CA THR A 106 -4.02 -2.50 -6.46
C THR A 106 -5.16 -3.43 -6.08
N ALA A 107 -5.26 -4.61 -6.70
CA ALA A 107 -6.30 -5.58 -6.37
C ALA A 107 -6.17 -6.11 -4.92
N ALA A 108 -4.95 -6.28 -4.41
CA ALA A 108 -4.72 -6.66 -3.02
C ALA A 108 -5.11 -5.54 -2.05
N ALA A 109 -4.80 -4.27 -2.37
CA ALA A 109 -5.18 -3.10 -1.58
C ALA A 109 -6.70 -2.97 -1.47
N ASP A 110 -7.45 -3.17 -2.56
CA ASP A 110 -8.91 -3.14 -2.57
C ASP A 110 -9.50 -4.21 -1.63
N LYS A 111 -8.95 -5.43 -1.66
CA LYS A 111 -9.37 -6.52 -0.76
C LYS A 111 -9.08 -6.19 0.71
N LEU A 112 -7.87 -5.70 0.99
CA LEU A 112 -7.47 -5.32 2.35
C LEU A 112 -8.34 -4.18 2.87
N GLN A 113 -8.66 -3.18 2.04
CA GLN A 113 -9.55 -2.08 2.40
C GLN A 113 -10.96 -2.57 2.74
N ALA A 114 -11.50 -3.55 2.00
CA ALA A 114 -12.81 -4.14 2.30
C ALA A 114 -12.81 -4.85 3.67
N ILE A 115 -11.77 -5.65 3.96
CA ILE A 115 -11.59 -6.32 5.25
C ILE A 115 -11.44 -5.28 6.37
N ALA A 116 -10.58 -4.28 6.21
CA ALA A 116 -10.35 -3.23 7.18
C ALA A 116 -11.64 -2.48 7.52
N THR A 117 -12.45 -2.15 6.50
CA THR A 117 -13.75 -1.51 6.68
C THR A 117 -14.70 -2.40 7.50
N GLN A 118 -14.81 -3.67 7.16
CA GLN A 118 -15.66 -4.64 7.87
C GLN A 118 -15.22 -4.83 9.32
N LYS A 119 -13.91 -4.81 9.58
CA LYS A 119 -13.30 -5.02 10.90
C LYS A 119 -13.10 -3.72 11.68
N ASN A 120 -13.52 -2.58 11.14
CA ASN A 120 -13.30 -1.26 11.73
C ASN A 120 -11.82 -0.94 12.00
N ILE A 121 -10.92 -1.42 11.13
CA ILE A 121 -9.49 -1.10 11.16
C ILE A 121 -9.25 0.17 10.35
N THR A 122 -8.50 1.11 10.90
CA THR A 122 -8.04 2.30 10.17
C THR A 122 -6.75 1.95 9.42
N LEU A 123 -6.75 2.10 8.10
CA LEU A 123 -5.55 2.00 7.28
C LEU A 123 -4.94 3.38 7.04
N PRO A 124 -3.61 3.48 6.89
CA PRO A 124 -2.95 4.75 6.60
C PRO A 124 -3.32 5.25 5.20
N ALA A 125 -3.50 6.57 5.08
CA ALA A 125 -3.80 7.23 3.81
C ALA A 125 -2.54 7.69 3.05
N THR A 126 -1.39 7.75 3.73
CA THR A 126 -0.12 8.22 3.18
C THR A 126 1.02 7.29 3.58
N LEU A 127 2.13 7.38 2.88
CA LEU A 127 3.34 6.64 3.20
C LEU A 127 3.97 7.13 4.52
N THR A 128 4.77 6.26 5.13
CA THR A 128 5.67 6.68 6.20
C THR A 128 6.80 7.54 5.64
N PRO A 129 7.45 8.39 6.47
CA PRO A 129 8.62 9.16 6.04
C PRO A 129 9.74 8.29 5.44
N ASP A 130 9.98 7.10 6.00
CA ASP A 130 11.00 6.17 5.49
C ASP A 130 10.61 5.59 4.13
N ALA A 131 9.35 5.18 3.95
CA ALA A 131 8.86 4.69 2.67
C ALA A 131 8.90 5.78 1.60
N GLN A 132 8.50 7.02 1.95
CA GLN A 132 8.59 8.16 1.05
C GLN A 132 10.04 8.45 0.67
N LYS A 133 10.96 8.45 1.65
CA LYS A 133 12.39 8.64 1.39
C LYS A 133 12.95 7.61 0.41
N ASN A 134 12.58 6.35 0.55
CA ASN A 134 13.02 5.30 -0.37
C ASN A 134 12.55 5.58 -1.81
N LEU A 135 11.31 6.04 -1.99
CA LEU A 135 10.77 6.44 -3.29
C LEU A 135 11.48 7.70 -3.83
N ASP A 136 11.74 8.68 -2.98
CA ASP A 136 12.46 9.90 -3.37
C ASP A 136 13.91 9.59 -3.81
N ASP A 137 14.55 8.62 -3.17
CA ASP A 137 15.89 8.18 -3.56
C ASP A 137 15.84 7.42 -4.90
N LEU A 138 14.87 6.53 -5.09
CA LEU A 138 14.65 5.86 -6.38
C LEU A 138 14.31 6.86 -7.50
N GLN A 139 13.54 7.89 -7.20
CA GLN A 139 13.15 8.93 -8.17
C GLN A 139 14.35 9.71 -8.73
N LYS A 140 15.47 9.82 -7.99
CA LYS A 140 16.70 10.50 -8.43
C LYS A 140 17.49 9.70 -9.44
N GLU A 141 17.26 8.39 -9.51
CA GLU A 141 17.98 7.51 -10.39
C GLU A 141 17.37 7.49 -11.79
N ASP A 142 18.18 7.25 -12.81
CA ASP A 142 17.78 7.15 -14.20
C ASP A 142 18.49 5.98 -14.93
N GLY A 143 17.93 5.60 -16.06
CA GLY A 143 18.53 4.62 -16.95
C GLY A 143 18.70 3.25 -16.31
N LYS A 144 19.83 2.58 -16.60
CA LYS A 144 20.14 1.24 -16.05
C LYS A 144 20.23 1.24 -14.52
N LYS A 145 20.66 2.35 -13.91
CA LYS A 145 20.74 2.43 -12.45
C LYS A 145 19.35 2.41 -11.83
N PHE A 146 18.39 3.14 -12.40
CA PHE A 146 17.00 3.09 -11.98
C PHE A 146 16.46 1.66 -12.04
N ASP A 147 16.61 0.97 -13.19
CA ASP A 147 16.10 -0.39 -13.38
C ASP A 147 16.67 -1.34 -12.33
N LYS A 148 17.99 -1.28 -12.11
CA LYS A 148 18.69 -2.11 -11.12
C LYS A 148 18.19 -1.84 -9.69
N ASP A 149 18.08 -0.57 -9.30
CA ASP A 149 17.70 -0.19 -7.94
C ASP A 149 16.21 -0.52 -7.67
N TYR A 150 15.34 -0.29 -8.65
CA TYR A 150 13.92 -0.69 -8.58
C TYR A 150 13.78 -2.21 -8.38
N ILE A 151 14.45 -3.03 -9.20
CA ILE A 151 14.34 -4.49 -9.09
C ILE A 151 14.97 -4.99 -7.79
N SER A 152 16.10 -4.41 -7.35
CA SER A 152 16.74 -4.76 -6.08
C SER A 152 15.82 -4.44 -4.88
N MET A 153 15.14 -3.30 -4.91
CA MET A 153 14.12 -2.93 -3.93
C MET A 153 12.99 -3.97 -3.92
N MET A 154 12.44 -4.34 -5.09
CA MET A 154 11.37 -5.34 -5.19
C MET A 154 11.78 -6.70 -4.62
N VAL A 155 13.00 -7.18 -4.92
CA VAL A 155 13.54 -8.44 -4.35
C VAL A 155 13.62 -8.37 -2.82
N SER A 156 14.18 -7.27 -2.28
CA SER A 156 14.34 -7.08 -0.85
C SER A 156 13.00 -7.04 -0.12
N ASP A 157 12.06 -6.26 -0.63
CA ASP A 157 10.79 -6.02 0.05
C ASP A 157 9.88 -7.24 -0.02
N HIS A 158 9.83 -7.95 -1.16
CA HIS A 158 9.06 -9.20 -1.27
C HIS A 158 9.57 -10.28 -0.32
N LYS A 159 10.90 -10.40 -0.08
CA LYS A 159 11.43 -11.35 0.92
C LYS A 159 10.91 -11.05 2.32
N LYS A 160 10.88 -9.79 2.71
CA LYS A 160 10.36 -9.37 4.04
C LYS A 160 8.84 -9.58 4.14
N VAL A 161 8.11 -9.13 3.10
CA VAL A 161 6.65 -9.21 3.07
C VAL A 161 6.18 -10.67 3.07
N ILE A 162 6.79 -11.56 2.29
CA ILE A 162 6.46 -13.00 2.29
C ILE A 162 6.61 -13.58 3.70
N SER A 163 7.68 -13.27 4.43
CA SER A 163 7.85 -13.74 5.81
C SER A 163 6.73 -13.25 6.73
N ALA A 164 6.33 -11.98 6.64
CA ALA A 164 5.23 -11.44 7.43
C ALA A 164 3.88 -12.08 7.08
N PHE A 165 3.64 -12.33 5.79
CA PHE A 165 2.42 -13.00 5.32
C PHE A 165 2.37 -14.47 5.72
N GLU A 166 3.51 -15.17 5.75
CA GLU A 166 3.62 -16.54 6.25
C GLU A 166 3.33 -16.63 7.75
N ASP A 167 3.79 -15.66 8.51
CA ASP A 167 3.51 -15.57 9.94
C ASP A 167 2.03 -15.29 10.20
N GLU A 168 1.48 -14.27 9.53
CA GLU A 168 0.06 -13.92 9.66
C GLU A 168 -0.85 -15.07 9.25
N SER A 169 -0.58 -15.75 8.14
CA SER A 169 -1.40 -16.87 7.67
C SER A 169 -1.46 -18.04 8.65
N LYS A 170 -0.41 -18.23 9.47
CA LYS A 170 -0.32 -19.28 10.47
C LYS A 170 -0.82 -18.88 11.84
N ASN A 171 -0.46 -17.68 12.28
CA ASN A 171 -0.54 -17.25 13.67
C ASN A 171 -1.54 -16.10 13.90
N GLY A 172 -2.04 -15.43 12.85
CA GLY A 172 -3.03 -14.38 12.94
C GLY A 172 -4.31 -14.84 13.65
N SER A 173 -4.94 -13.97 14.42
CA SER A 173 -6.11 -14.30 15.22
C SER A 173 -7.41 -14.15 14.42
N ASP A 174 -7.51 -13.15 13.54
CA ASP A 174 -8.69 -12.89 12.73
C ASP A 174 -8.71 -13.76 11.46
N ALA A 175 -9.81 -14.47 11.24
CA ALA A 175 -9.92 -15.43 10.14
C ALA A 175 -9.88 -14.78 8.75
N ASP A 176 -10.42 -13.55 8.61
CA ASP A 176 -10.45 -12.87 7.32
C ASP A 176 -9.06 -12.31 6.96
N ILE A 177 -8.32 -11.81 7.96
CA ILE A 177 -6.94 -11.30 7.79
C ILE A 177 -6.00 -12.48 7.49
N ARG A 178 -6.11 -13.60 8.23
CA ARG A 178 -5.38 -14.84 7.88
C ARG A 178 -5.68 -15.33 6.46
N GLY A 179 -6.97 -15.34 6.08
CA GLY A 179 -7.39 -15.78 4.75
C GLY A 179 -6.87 -14.86 3.64
N PHE A 180 -6.81 -13.55 3.89
CA PHE A 180 -6.18 -12.59 3.00
C PHE A 180 -4.68 -12.88 2.86
N ALA A 181 -3.98 -13.08 3.98
CA ALA A 181 -2.56 -13.39 3.98
C ALA A 181 -2.27 -14.68 3.21
N ASP A 182 -2.97 -15.77 3.51
CA ASP A 182 -2.80 -17.07 2.84
C ASP A 182 -3.04 -16.97 1.33
N SER A 183 -4.16 -16.37 0.93
CA SER A 183 -4.52 -16.25 -0.50
C SER A 183 -3.58 -15.37 -1.30
N THR A 184 -2.88 -14.42 -0.65
CA THR A 184 -1.96 -13.49 -1.31
C THR A 184 -0.54 -14.07 -1.47
N LEU A 185 -0.14 -15.01 -0.62
CA LEU A 185 1.21 -15.59 -0.60
C LEU A 185 1.67 -16.15 -1.95
N HIS A 186 0.77 -16.82 -2.69
CA HIS A 186 1.12 -17.34 -4.01
C HIS A 186 1.57 -16.22 -4.96
N THR A 187 0.80 -15.13 -5.00
CA THR A 187 1.10 -13.96 -5.85
C THR A 187 2.43 -13.33 -5.46
N LEU A 188 2.67 -13.12 -4.16
CA LEU A 188 3.93 -12.55 -3.67
C LEU A 188 5.16 -13.40 -4.04
N ARG A 189 5.04 -14.73 -3.97
CA ARG A 189 6.12 -15.62 -4.40
C ARG A 189 6.39 -15.56 -5.90
N VAL A 190 5.35 -15.44 -6.72
CA VAL A 190 5.48 -15.23 -8.18
C VAL A 190 6.15 -13.88 -8.48
N HIS A 191 5.81 -12.84 -7.73
CA HIS A 191 6.46 -11.54 -7.85
C HIS A 191 7.95 -11.64 -7.52
N LEU A 192 8.32 -12.28 -6.41
CA LEU A 192 9.72 -12.47 -6.03
C LEU A 192 10.50 -13.25 -7.10
N GLU A 193 9.97 -14.36 -7.58
CA GLU A 193 10.62 -15.16 -8.63
C GLU A 193 10.91 -14.32 -9.89
N LYS A 194 9.91 -13.55 -10.33
CA LYS A 194 10.08 -12.66 -11.49
C LYS A 194 11.06 -11.54 -11.24
N ALA A 195 11.05 -10.92 -10.05
CA ALA A 195 12.03 -9.89 -9.67
C ALA A 195 13.46 -10.47 -9.68
N GLU A 196 13.68 -11.64 -9.09
CA GLU A 196 14.99 -12.30 -9.09
C GLU A 196 15.44 -12.69 -10.50
N LYS A 197 14.51 -13.02 -11.40
CA LYS A 197 14.83 -13.25 -12.82
C LYS A 197 15.26 -11.96 -13.50
N CYS A 198 14.52 -10.86 -13.31
CA CYS A 198 14.90 -9.54 -13.84
C CYS A 198 16.25 -9.10 -13.28
N GLU A 199 16.51 -9.27 -11.98
CA GLU A 199 17.80 -8.92 -11.37
C GLU A 199 18.99 -9.66 -12.00
N LYS A 200 18.82 -10.94 -12.33
CA LYS A 200 19.84 -11.72 -13.02
C LYS A 200 20.10 -11.23 -14.46
N MET A 201 19.08 -10.71 -15.13
CA MET A 201 19.21 -10.17 -16.48
C MET A 201 19.91 -8.81 -16.45
N GLU A 202 19.51 -7.91 -15.55
CA GLU A 202 20.15 -6.60 -15.38
C GLU A 202 21.65 -6.69 -15.00
N LYS A 203 22.07 -7.74 -14.29
CA LYS A 203 23.48 -7.99 -13.95
C LYS A 203 24.33 -8.44 -15.17
N LYS A 204 23.70 -8.89 -16.26
CA LYS A 204 24.41 -9.38 -17.47
C LYS A 204 24.52 -8.31 -18.56
N MET A 205 23.78 -7.22 -18.48
CA MET A 205 23.81 -6.08 -19.40
C MET A 205 24.78 -5.00 -18.95
#